data_848a7e78633f0522cc7812608ea9ef97
#
_entry.id   848a7e78633f0522cc7812608ea9ef97
#
_cell.length_a   1.000
_cell.length_b   1.000
_cell.length_c   1.000
_cell.angle_alpha   90.00
_cell.angle_beta   90.00
_cell.angle_gamma   90.00
#
_symmetry.space_group_name_H-M   'P 1'
#
loop_
_entity.id
_entity.type
_entity.pdbx_description
1 polymer ?
#
loop_
_entity_poly.entity_id
_entity_poly.type
_entity_poly.pdbx_seq_one_letter_code
_entity_poly.pdbx_strand_id
1 'polypeptide(L)'
;MPKALITGASSGIGECIAKELSEKGYETVLVARDTEKLKKLRKELGAESFIETVDLADMEGVARLYSRHTDVDVLVNCAGLGIFGEFEKSDFQEECNMLDVNIKALQLLMKKYLPEMKRRGGKILNVASSAAFFPGPLFSSYYASKAYVYRLSLAVREELRREKAPVTISVFCPGPVKTPFNEKVGVNAGMGAITPEYAAKCAVNGMFRGKAVITPGIINKASRLFSGFLPDTFYAKIVYSLQRAKQKQGGNEK
;
A
#
# COMPACT_ATOMS: atom_id res chain seq x y z
N MET A 1 2.14 -25.33 -3.60
CA MET A 1 3.03 -24.16 -3.58
C MET A 1 2.54 -23.15 -2.55
N PRO A 2 3.40 -22.34 -1.96
CA PRO A 2 2.92 -21.26 -1.10
C PRO A 2 2.14 -20.23 -1.93
N LYS A 3 1.12 -19.60 -1.33
CA LYS A 3 0.17 -18.71 -2.01
C LYS A 3 0.29 -17.27 -1.52
N ALA A 4 0.33 -16.33 -2.46
CA ALA A 4 0.36 -14.91 -2.17
C ALA A 4 -0.87 -14.20 -2.77
N LEU A 5 -1.58 -13.41 -1.96
CA LEU A 5 -2.66 -12.54 -2.43
C LEU A 5 -2.19 -11.10 -2.45
N ILE A 6 -2.31 -10.45 -3.63
CA ILE A 6 -1.80 -9.10 -3.85
C ILE A 6 -2.96 -8.19 -4.30
N THR A 7 -3.34 -7.24 -3.45
CA THR A 7 -4.31 -6.21 -3.84
C THR A 7 -3.62 -5.08 -4.60
N GLY A 8 -4.32 -4.46 -5.55
CA GLY A 8 -3.75 -3.43 -6.41
C GLY A 8 -2.75 -3.96 -7.43
N ALA A 9 -2.89 -5.24 -7.84
CA ALA A 9 -1.96 -5.92 -8.73
C ALA A 9 -1.98 -5.44 -10.19
N SER A 10 -2.94 -4.60 -10.59
CA SER A 10 -3.11 -4.18 -11.99
C SER A 10 -2.12 -3.10 -12.45
N SER A 11 -1.27 -2.56 -11.57
CA SER A 11 -0.29 -1.52 -11.94
C SER A 11 0.73 -1.23 -10.85
N GLY A 12 1.84 -0.62 -11.24
CA GLY A 12 2.81 0.00 -10.35
C GLY A 12 3.43 -0.95 -9.34
N ILE A 13 3.44 -0.55 -8.05
CA ILE A 13 4.11 -1.34 -7.00
C ILE A 13 3.48 -2.72 -6.84
N GLY A 14 2.13 -2.81 -6.89
CA GLY A 14 1.42 -4.08 -6.71
C GLY A 14 1.69 -5.09 -7.83
N GLU A 15 1.74 -4.63 -9.08
CA GLU A 15 2.14 -5.43 -10.23
C GLU A 15 3.57 -5.96 -10.09
N CYS A 16 4.52 -5.07 -9.74
CA CYS A 16 5.91 -5.47 -9.56
C CYS A 16 6.10 -6.41 -8.35
N ILE A 17 5.33 -6.24 -7.26
CA ILE A 17 5.36 -7.20 -6.14
C ILE A 17 4.84 -8.57 -6.57
N ALA A 18 3.79 -8.62 -7.41
CA ALA A 18 3.28 -9.89 -7.92
C ALA A 18 4.35 -10.63 -8.76
N LYS A 19 5.09 -9.91 -9.61
CA LYS A 19 6.22 -10.45 -10.37
C LYS A 19 7.32 -10.99 -9.46
N GLU A 20 7.76 -10.22 -8.47
CA GLU A 20 8.78 -10.62 -7.49
C GLU A 20 8.37 -11.87 -6.68
N LEU A 21 7.08 -12.02 -6.33
CA LEU A 21 6.59 -13.18 -5.60
C LEU A 21 6.43 -14.41 -6.49
N SER A 22 5.99 -14.24 -7.74
CA SER A 22 5.95 -15.31 -8.74
C SER A 22 7.35 -15.86 -9.03
N GLU A 23 8.36 -14.99 -9.20
CA GLU A 23 9.77 -15.40 -9.38
C GLU A 23 10.32 -16.17 -8.16
N LYS A 24 9.75 -15.97 -6.97
CA LYS A 24 10.07 -16.71 -5.76
C LYS A 24 9.29 -18.03 -5.60
N GLY A 25 8.52 -18.43 -6.61
CA GLY A 25 7.76 -19.68 -6.62
C GLY A 25 6.44 -19.64 -5.85
N TYR A 26 5.85 -18.45 -5.66
CA TYR A 26 4.52 -18.30 -5.09
C TYR A 26 3.45 -18.41 -6.17
N GLU A 27 2.41 -19.17 -5.90
CA GLU A 27 1.10 -19.03 -6.56
C GLU A 27 0.55 -17.64 -6.24
N THR A 28 0.15 -16.85 -7.24
CA THR A 28 -0.27 -15.46 -7.03
C THR A 28 -1.78 -15.28 -7.27
N VAL A 29 -2.48 -14.68 -6.32
CA VAL A 29 -3.85 -14.20 -6.48
C VAL A 29 -3.81 -12.70 -6.71
N LEU A 30 -4.07 -12.29 -7.95
CA LEU A 30 -3.97 -10.92 -8.44
C LEU A 30 -5.32 -10.22 -8.29
N VAL A 31 -5.40 -9.25 -7.39
CA VAL A 31 -6.67 -8.58 -7.05
C VAL A 31 -6.66 -7.13 -7.52
N ALA A 32 -7.62 -6.74 -8.37
CA ALA A 32 -7.88 -5.36 -8.78
C ALA A 32 -9.25 -5.24 -9.46
N ARG A 33 -9.63 -4.01 -9.85
CA ARG A 33 -10.87 -3.75 -10.62
C ARG A 33 -10.71 -3.94 -12.13
N ASP A 34 -9.49 -3.72 -12.65
CA ASP A 34 -9.19 -3.75 -14.08
C ASP A 34 -8.84 -5.18 -14.51
N THR A 35 -9.85 -5.92 -14.97
CA THR A 35 -9.74 -7.31 -15.41
C THR A 35 -8.75 -7.49 -16.56
N GLU A 36 -8.71 -6.54 -17.51
CA GLU A 36 -7.85 -6.70 -18.68
C GLU A 36 -6.37 -6.57 -18.31
N LYS A 37 -6.03 -5.64 -17.42
CA LYS A 37 -4.67 -5.55 -16.89
C LYS A 37 -4.29 -6.78 -16.07
N LEU A 38 -5.22 -7.34 -15.30
CA LEU A 38 -4.97 -8.59 -14.57
C LEU A 38 -4.75 -9.77 -15.51
N LYS A 39 -5.52 -9.89 -16.60
CA LYS A 39 -5.33 -10.92 -17.62
C LYS A 39 -3.96 -10.81 -18.30
N LYS A 40 -3.54 -9.57 -18.63
CA LYS A 40 -2.21 -9.32 -19.20
C LYS A 40 -1.11 -9.77 -18.24
N LEU A 41 -1.18 -9.36 -16.97
CA LEU A 41 -0.20 -9.73 -15.96
C LEU A 41 -0.18 -11.25 -15.74
N ARG A 42 -1.36 -11.89 -15.63
CA ARG A 42 -1.44 -13.36 -15.53
C ARG A 42 -0.75 -14.08 -16.69
N LYS A 43 -0.91 -13.55 -17.92
CA LYS A 43 -0.23 -14.13 -19.11
C LYS A 43 1.29 -14.04 -18.99
N GLU A 44 1.80 -12.97 -18.39
CA GLU A 44 3.24 -12.80 -18.13
C GLU A 44 3.75 -13.72 -17.01
N LEU A 45 2.97 -13.94 -15.95
CA LEU A 45 3.36 -14.73 -14.79
C LEU A 45 3.15 -16.26 -14.96
N GLY A 46 2.28 -16.68 -15.87
CA GLY A 46 2.00 -18.10 -16.14
C GLY A 46 0.79 -18.67 -15.41
N ALA A 47 0.63 -19.99 -15.51
CA ALA A 47 -0.57 -20.72 -15.09
C ALA A 47 -0.83 -20.70 -13.58
N GLU A 48 0.20 -20.50 -12.77
CA GLU A 48 0.13 -20.46 -11.29
C GLU A 48 -0.36 -19.10 -10.75
N SER A 49 -1.02 -18.31 -11.62
CA SER A 49 -1.56 -17.00 -11.26
C SER A 49 -3.07 -16.98 -11.47
N PHE A 50 -3.81 -16.53 -10.46
CA PHE A 50 -5.25 -16.38 -10.47
C PHE A 50 -5.63 -14.91 -10.49
N ILE A 51 -6.73 -14.58 -11.13
CA ILE A 51 -7.26 -13.21 -11.14
C ILE A 51 -8.58 -13.13 -10.38
N GLU A 52 -8.70 -12.10 -9.58
CA GLU A 52 -9.88 -11.73 -8.82
C GLU A 52 -10.27 -10.28 -9.12
N THR A 53 -11.33 -10.12 -9.89
CA THR A 53 -11.88 -8.79 -10.18
C THR A 53 -12.78 -8.36 -9.03
N VAL A 54 -12.25 -7.50 -8.15
CA VAL A 54 -12.94 -7.05 -6.94
C VAL A 54 -12.79 -5.55 -6.78
N ASP A 55 -13.90 -4.87 -6.49
CA ASP A 55 -13.85 -3.52 -5.93
C ASP A 55 -13.63 -3.62 -4.41
N LEU A 56 -12.50 -3.11 -3.96
CA LEU A 56 -12.15 -3.13 -2.54
C LEU A 56 -12.93 -2.12 -1.70
N ALA A 57 -13.73 -1.26 -2.29
CA ALA A 57 -14.73 -0.46 -1.56
C ALA A 57 -15.99 -1.28 -1.22
N ASP A 58 -16.26 -2.39 -1.92
CA ASP A 58 -17.31 -3.34 -1.56
C ASP A 58 -16.82 -4.34 -0.49
N MET A 59 -17.21 -4.10 0.76
CA MET A 59 -16.80 -4.95 1.88
C MET A 59 -17.34 -6.38 1.77
N GLU A 60 -18.50 -6.60 1.13
CA GLU A 60 -18.99 -7.95 0.85
C GLU A 60 -18.15 -8.63 -0.22
N GLY A 61 -17.77 -7.91 -1.27
CA GLY A 61 -16.81 -8.38 -2.29
C GLY A 61 -15.48 -8.79 -1.68
N VAL A 62 -14.97 -8.02 -0.72
CA VAL A 62 -13.75 -8.36 0.03
C VAL A 62 -13.95 -9.61 0.89
N ALA A 63 -15.11 -9.78 1.52
CA ALA A 63 -15.42 -10.98 2.28
C ALA A 63 -15.53 -12.23 1.39
N ARG A 64 -16.15 -12.10 0.21
CA ARG A 64 -16.20 -13.16 -0.81
C ARG A 64 -14.82 -13.53 -1.34
N LEU A 65 -13.93 -12.55 -1.54
CA LEU A 65 -12.54 -12.81 -1.93
C LEU A 65 -11.84 -13.70 -0.90
N TYR A 66 -11.95 -13.39 0.40
CA TYR A 66 -11.40 -14.24 1.44
C TYR A 66 -11.97 -15.66 1.40
N SER A 67 -13.26 -15.84 1.21
CA SER A 67 -13.90 -17.19 1.20
C SER A 67 -13.39 -18.08 0.06
N ARG A 68 -12.92 -17.50 -1.04
CA ARG A 68 -12.33 -18.25 -2.17
C ARG A 68 -10.84 -18.57 -1.98
N HIS A 69 -10.13 -17.82 -1.15
CA HIS A 69 -8.68 -17.94 -0.96
C HIS A 69 -8.31 -17.89 0.53
N THR A 70 -8.70 -18.91 1.29
CA THR A 70 -8.44 -18.96 2.75
C THR A 70 -7.02 -19.39 3.11
N ASP A 71 -6.31 -20.01 2.18
CA ASP A 71 -5.02 -20.67 2.36
C ASP A 71 -3.79 -19.79 1.98
N VAL A 72 -3.93 -18.47 2.10
CA VAL A 72 -2.89 -17.49 1.74
C VAL A 72 -1.76 -17.47 2.78
N ASP A 73 -0.50 -17.62 2.32
CA ASP A 73 0.71 -17.54 3.14
C ASP A 73 1.30 -16.13 3.19
N VAL A 74 1.09 -15.35 2.12
CA VAL A 74 1.52 -13.95 2.02
C VAL A 74 0.36 -13.06 1.60
N LEU A 75 -0.03 -12.14 2.48
CA LEU A 75 -1.02 -11.11 2.17
C LEU A 75 -0.31 -9.78 1.87
N VAL A 76 -0.52 -9.22 0.68
CA VAL A 76 -0.01 -7.91 0.27
C VAL A 76 -1.17 -6.93 0.09
N ASN A 77 -1.36 -6.04 1.03
CA ASN A 77 -2.29 -4.93 0.96
C ASN A 77 -1.61 -3.74 0.28
N CYS A 78 -1.68 -3.68 -1.07
CA CYS A 78 -1.02 -2.65 -1.88
C CYS A 78 -2.00 -1.71 -2.58
N ALA A 79 -3.28 -2.07 -2.69
CA ALA A 79 -4.29 -1.19 -3.25
C ALA A 79 -4.37 0.13 -2.48
N GLY A 80 -4.57 1.22 -3.21
CA GLY A 80 -4.73 2.52 -2.60
C GLY A 80 -5.16 3.59 -3.61
N LEU A 81 -5.95 4.52 -3.11
CA LEU A 81 -6.43 5.71 -3.81
C LEU A 81 -5.89 6.96 -3.13
N GLY A 82 -5.94 8.08 -3.82
CA GLY A 82 -5.58 9.39 -3.28
C GLY A 82 -6.40 10.48 -3.94
N ILE A 83 -6.73 11.53 -3.17
CA ILE A 83 -7.47 12.70 -3.65
C ILE A 83 -6.65 13.91 -3.25
N PHE A 84 -6.17 14.65 -4.24
CA PHE A 84 -5.35 15.83 -4.07
C PHE A 84 -6.16 17.10 -4.32
N GLY A 85 -6.13 18.04 -3.38
CA GLY A 85 -6.86 19.29 -3.44
C GLY A 85 -7.11 19.89 -2.05
N GLU A 86 -7.78 21.04 -2.03
CA GLU A 86 -8.23 21.66 -0.80
C GLU A 86 -9.34 20.81 -0.17
N PHE A 87 -9.25 20.53 1.13
CA PHE A 87 -10.12 19.60 1.84
C PHE A 87 -11.61 19.93 1.69
N GLU A 88 -11.97 21.20 1.76
CA GLU A 88 -13.36 21.63 1.63
C GLU A 88 -13.94 21.50 0.21
N LYS A 89 -13.07 21.33 -0.81
CA LYS A 89 -13.44 21.25 -2.23
C LYS A 89 -13.46 19.82 -2.77
N SER A 90 -12.95 18.86 -2.01
CA SER A 90 -12.98 17.44 -2.39
C SER A 90 -14.40 16.88 -2.29
N ASP A 91 -14.73 15.95 -3.19
CA ASP A 91 -16.00 15.23 -3.11
C ASP A 91 -15.99 14.24 -1.95
N PHE A 92 -16.96 14.35 -1.06
CA PHE A 92 -17.05 13.52 0.14
C PHE A 92 -17.23 12.04 -0.18
N GLN A 93 -17.97 11.71 -1.25
CA GLN A 93 -18.18 10.31 -1.64
C GLN A 93 -16.90 9.67 -2.20
N GLU A 94 -16.10 10.44 -2.95
CA GLU A 94 -14.78 9.99 -3.39
C GLU A 94 -13.83 9.79 -2.18
N GLU A 95 -13.88 10.66 -1.19
CA GLU A 95 -13.10 10.47 0.06
C GLU A 95 -13.55 9.21 0.82
N CYS A 96 -14.85 8.97 0.97
CA CYS A 96 -15.37 7.74 1.56
C CYS A 96 -14.86 6.50 0.81
N ASN A 97 -14.95 6.49 -0.51
CA ASN A 97 -14.45 5.41 -1.35
C ASN A 97 -12.93 5.20 -1.16
N MET A 98 -12.15 6.28 -1.07
CA MET A 98 -10.71 6.20 -0.77
C MET A 98 -10.45 5.58 0.61
N LEU A 99 -11.21 5.98 1.64
CA LEU A 99 -11.07 5.42 3.00
C LEU A 99 -11.50 3.96 3.06
N ASP A 100 -12.54 3.57 2.33
CA ASP A 100 -12.98 2.18 2.23
C ASP A 100 -11.87 1.30 1.63
N VAL A 101 -11.23 1.73 0.55
CA VAL A 101 -10.12 1.00 -0.07
C VAL A 101 -8.86 1.02 0.81
N ASN A 102 -8.43 2.21 1.27
CA ASN A 102 -7.14 2.37 1.94
C ASN A 102 -7.12 1.80 3.36
N ILE A 103 -8.27 1.82 4.05
CA ILE A 103 -8.39 1.48 5.47
C ILE A 103 -9.26 0.23 5.67
N LYS A 104 -10.56 0.30 5.32
CA LYS A 104 -11.51 -0.76 5.69
C LYS A 104 -11.20 -2.09 5.03
N ALA A 105 -10.93 -2.10 3.72
CA ALA A 105 -10.57 -3.32 3.00
C ALA A 105 -9.30 -3.95 3.54
N LEU A 106 -8.23 -3.16 3.73
CA LEU A 106 -6.97 -3.62 4.32
C LEU A 106 -7.19 -4.23 5.71
N GLN A 107 -7.93 -3.53 6.57
CA GLN A 107 -8.22 -4.01 7.93
C GLN A 107 -9.05 -5.28 7.92
N LEU A 108 -10.07 -5.37 7.05
CA LEU A 108 -10.91 -6.55 6.91
C LEU A 108 -10.09 -7.76 6.46
N LEU A 109 -9.26 -7.60 5.42
CA LEU A 109 -8.37 -8.67 4.96
C LEU A 109 -7.41 -9.12 6.07
N MET A 110 -6.78 -8.20 6.79
CA MET A 110 -5.95 -8.56 7.95
C MET A 110 -6.74 -9.37 8.97
N LYS A 111 -7.93 -8.90 9.39
CA LYS A 111 -8.77 -9.60 10.37
C LYS A 111 -9.18 -10.99 9.90
N LYS A 112 -9.45 -11.18 8.61
CA LYS A 112 -9.87 -12.47 8.04
C LYS A 112 -8.70 -13.46 7.95
N TYR A 113 -7.50 -13.00 7.52
CA TYR A 113 -6.36 -13.90 7.34
C TYR A 113 -5.57 -14.19 8.62
N LEU A 114 -5.53 -13.28 9.59
CA LEU A 114 -4.74 -13.44 10.80
C LEU A 114 -5.03 -14.73 11.59
N PRO A 115 -6.29 -15.16 11.82
CA PRO A 115 -6.57 -16.39 12.57
C PRO A 115 -5.92 -17.62 11.92
N GLU A 116 -5.99 -17.74 10.61
CA GLU A 116 -5.41 -18.86 9.88
C GLU A 116 -3.88 -18.78 9.84
N MET A 117 -3.34 -17.59 9.59
CA MET A 117 -1.90 -17.34 9.60
C MET A 117 -1.28 -17.58 11.00
N LYS A 118 -2.02 -17.30 12.09
CA LYS A 118 -1.55 -17.64 13.46
C LYS A 118 -1.35 -19.13 13.67
N ARG A 119 -2.12 -19.99 12.99
CA ARG A 119 -1.97 -21.46 13.08
C ARG A 119 -0.86 -22.02 12.19
N ARG A 120 -0.72 -21.47 10.95
CA ARG A 120 0.17 -22.03 9.93
C ARG A 120 1.48 -21.25 9.75
N GLY A 121 1.55 -20.07 10.27
CA GLY A 121 2.54 -19.07 9.90
C GLY A 121 2.08 -18.23 8.71
N GLY A 122 2.70 -17.07 8.53
CA GLY A 122 2.37 -16.20 7.42
C GLY A 122 3.10 -14.86 7.45
N LYS A 123 2.96 -14.11 6.37
CA LYS A 123 3.52 -12.76 6.24
C LYS A 123 2.48 -11.80 5.71
N ILE A 124 2.39 -10.63 6.33
CA ILE A 124 1.54 -9.53 5.86
C ILE A 124 2.43 -8.34 5.51
N LEU A 125 2.24 -7.83 4.31
CA LEU A 125 2.87 -6.60 3.83
C LEU A 125 1.80 -5.55 3.58
N ASN A 126 1.77 -4.52 4.41
CA ASN A 126 0.88 -3.38 4.24
C ASN A 126 1.62 -2.23 3.57
N VAL A 127 1.10 -1.71 2.46
CA VAL A 127 1.70 -0.59 1.74
C VAL A 127 1.10 0.72 2.24
N ALA A 128 1.88 1.40 3.09
CA ALA A 128 1.62 2.77 3.52
C ALA A 128 2.26 3.78 2.54
N SER A 129 2.98 4.75 3.07
CA SER A 129 3.72 5.80 2.34
C SER A 129 4.61 6.55 3.33
N SER A 130 5.60 7.31 2.86
CA SER A 130 6.25 8.35 3.67
C SER A 130 5.27 9.44 4.11
N ALA A 131 4.14 9.59 3.44
CA ALA A 131 3.00 10.41 3.86
C ALA A 131 2.47 10.06 5.25
N ALA A 132 2.70 8.84 5.73
CA ALA A 132 2.29 8.40 7.06
C ALA A 132 3.03 9.08 8.23
N PHE A 133 4.10 9.80 7.94
CA PHE A 133 4.97 10.38 8.97
C PHE A 133 4.65 11.84 9.33
N PHE A 134 3.85 12.50 8.51
CA PHE A 134 3.58 13.94 8.64
C PHE A 134 2.11 14.26 8.35
N PRO A 135 1.58 15.37 8.86
CA PRO A 135 0.33 15.94 8.37
C PRO A 135 0.51 16.42 6.92
N GLY A 136 -0.49 16.16 6.06
CA GLY A 136 -0.39 16.44 4.62
C GLY A 136 -1.47 17.39 4.10
N PRO A 137 -1.37 18.72 4.31
CA PRO A 137 -2.29 19.66 3.69
C PRO A 137 -2.37 19.47 2.17
N LEU A 138 -3.51 19.75 1.57
CA LEU A 138 -3.87 19.48 0.15
C LEU A 138 -3.92 18.00 -0.22
N PHE A 139 -3.66 17.10 0.71
CA PHE A 139 -3.72 15.65 0.54
C PHE A 139 -4.12 14.97 1.86
N SER A 140 -4.97 15.67 2.62
CA SER A 140 -5.20 15.44 4.05
C SER A 140 -5.70 14.04 4.36
N SER A 141 -6.79 13.62 3.73
CA SER A 141 -7.42 12.32 3.95
C SER A 141 -6.51 11.16 3.53
N TYR A 142 -5.72 11.34 2.44
CA TYR A 142 -4.73 10.35 2.03
C TYR A 142 -3.62 10.17 3.08
N TYR A 143 -3.00 11.27 3.54
CA TYR A 143 -1.95 11.21 4.58
C TYR A 143 -2.47 10.55 5.85
N ALA A 144 -3.67 10.94 6.28
CA ALA A 144 -4.33 10.35 7.45
C ALA A 144 -4.57 8.84 7.26
N SER A 145 -5.04 8.41 6.07
CA SER A 145 -5.24 6.99 5.76
C SER A 145 -3.93 6.19 5.83
N LYS A 146 -2.83 6.76 5.34
CA LYS A 146 -1.51 6.11 5.37
C LYS A 146 -0.89 6.09 6.77
N ALA A 147 -1.16 7.11 7.60
CA ALA A 147 -0.81 7.11 9.01
C ALA A 147 -1.58 6.03 9.78
N TYR A 148 -2.86 5.84 9.50
CA TYR A 148 -3.65 4.74 10.04
C TYR A 148 -3.02 3.38 9.73
N VAL A 149 -2.73 3.09 8.45
CA VAL A 149 -2.12 1.83 8.02
C VAL A 149 -0.78 1.59 8.73
N TYR A 150 0.04 2.64 8.83
CA TYR A 150 1.34 2.57 9.51
C TYR A 150 1.18 2.20 10.99
N ARG A 151 0.33 2.92 11.73
CA ARG A 151 0.12 2.71 13.17
C ARG A 151 -0.54 1.36 13.45
N LEU A 152 -1.59 1.01 12.70
CA LEU A 152 -2.27 -0.29 12.83
C LEU A 152 -1.28 -1.45 12.62
N SER A 153 -0.45 -1.38 11.58
CA SER A 153 0.51 -2.44 11.28
C SER A 153 1.48 -2.69 12.41
N LEU A 154 1.99 -1.62 13.03
CA LEU A 154 2.95 -1.73 14.15
C LEU A 154 2.29 -2.21 15.42
N ALA A 155 1.06 -1.77 15.71
CA ALA A 155 0.31 -2.20 16.90
C ALA A 155 0.01 -3.69 16.82
N VAL A 156 -0.61 -4.17 15.74
CA VAL A 156 -0.95 -5.58 15.57
C VAL A 156 0.32 -6.46 15.51
N ARG A 157 1.40 -5.96 14.89
CA ARG A 157 2.68 -6.67 14.92
C ARG A 157 3.18 -6.91 16.35
N GLU A 158 3.08 -5.93 17.25
CA GLU A 158 3.51 -6.09 18.65
C GLU A 158 2.61 -7.06 19.40
N GLU A 159 1.30 -7.05 19.17
CA GLU A 159 0.37 -8.04 19.72
C GLU A 159 0.80 -9.47 19.35
N LEU A 160 1.02 -9.72 18.04
CA LEU A 160 1.47 -11.02 17.53
C LEU A 160 2.83 -11.45 18.12
N ARG A 161 3.75 -10.50 18.29
CA ARG A 161 5.06 -10.76 18.90
C ARG A 161 4.93 -11.19 20.36
N ARG A 162 4.02 -10.53 21.12
CA ARG A 162 3.73 -10.91 22.52
C ARG A 162 3.12 -12.28 22.63
N GLU A 163 2.25 -12.63 21.71
CA GLU A 163 1.64 -13.96 21.62
C GLU A 163 2.58 -15.03 21.06
N LYS A 164 3.80 -14.67 20.63
CA LYS A 164 4.75 -15.57 19.92
C LYS A 164 4.13 -16.23 18.70
N ALA A 165 3.17 -15.56 18.06
CA ALA A 165 2.51 -16.07 16.86
C ALA A 165 3.51 -16.16 15.68
N PRO A 166 3.46 -17.22 14.84
CA PRO A 166 4.36 -17.39 13.71
C PRO A 166 3.99 -16.50 12.50
N VAL A 167 3.50 -15.29 12.76
CA VAL A 167 3.10 -14.30 11.75
C VAL A 167 3.97 -13.06 11.85
N THR A 168 4.40 -12.56 10.70
CA THR A 168 5.11 -11.29 10.65
C THR A 168 4.33 -10.25 9.85
N ILE A 169 4.19 -9.04 10.40
CA ILE A 169 3.63 -7.89 9.69
C ILE A 169 4.76 -6.92 9.38
N SER A 170 4.84 -6.51 8.12
CA SER A 170 5.73 -5.45 7.64
C SER A 170 4.90 -4.31 7.07
N VAL A 171 5.28 -3.08 7.37
CA VAL A 171 4.71 -1.90 6.72
C VAL A 171 5.74 -1.26 5.79
N PHE A 172 5.37 -1.12 4.52
CA PHE A 172 6.19 -0.51 3.50
C PHE A 172 5.82 0.97 3.34
N CYS A 173 6.80 1.84 3.55
CA CYS A 173 6.63 3.30 3.51
C CYS A 173 7.55 3.90 2.43
N PRO A 174 7.20 3.76 1.14
CA PRO A 174 7.95 4.40 0.08
C PRO A 174 7.77 5.92 0.09
N GLY A 175 8.77 6.65 -0.39
CA GLY A 175 8.61 8.00 -0.89
C GLY A 175 7.93 8.01 -2.27
N PRO A 176 8.12 9.05 -3.07
CA PRO A 176 7.57 9.10 -4.43
C PRO A 176 8.06 7.93 -5.29
N VAL A 177 7.13 7.27 -5.99
CA VAL A 177 7.40 6.16 -6.92
C VAL A 177 6.78 6.51 -8.26
N LYS A 178 7.47 6.27 -9.37
CA LYS A 178 6.98 6.54 -10.73
C LYS A 178 5.91 5.51 -11.11
N THR A 179 4.65 5.80 -10.82
CA THR A 179 3.52 4.90 -11.04
C THR A 179 2.30 5.66 -11.60
N PRO A 180 1.34 4.99 -12.23
CA PRO A 180 0.08 5.58 -12.66
C PRO A 180 -0.75 6.21 -11.51
N PHE A 181 -0.44 5.91 -10.26
CA PHE A 181 -1.07 6.56 -9.10
C PHE A 181 -0.87 8.09 -9.13
N ASN A 182 0.34 8.54 -9.46
CA ASN A 182 0.65 9.98 -9.49
C ASN A 182 -0.15 10.72 -10.57
N GLU A 183 -0.31 10.11 -11.74
CA GLU A 183 -1.12 10.66 -12.84
C GLU A 183 -2.59 10.78 -12.42
N LYS A 184 -3.14 9.73 -11.78
CA LYS A 184 -4.53 9.72 -11.31
C LYS A 184 -4.83 10.79 -10.27
N VAL A 185 -3.88 11.11 -9.41
CA VAL A 185 -4.05 12.17 -8.39
C VAL A 185 -3.60 13.55 -8.89
N GLY A 186 -3.15 13.67 -10.13
CA GLY A 186 -2.75 14.94 -10.73
C GLY A 186 -1.48 15.55 -10.12
N VAL A 187 -0.57 14.72 -9.58
CA VAL A 187 0.70 15.18 -9.01
C VAL A 187 1.89 14.54 -9.71
N ASN A 188 2.91 15.35 -10.00
CA ASN A 188 4.15 14.80 -10.52
C ASN A 188 4.93 14.08 -9.41
N ALA A 189 5.52 12.92 -9.74
CA ALA A 189 6.34 12.16 -8.78
C ALA A 189 7.58 12.94 -8.30
N GLY A 190 8.03 13.91 -9.09
CA GLY A 190 9.17 14.79 -8.77
C GLY A 190 10.53 14.12 -8.94
N MET A 191 11.59 14.94 -8.81
CA MET A 191 12.97 14.45 -8.82
C MET A 191 13.24 13.55 -7.62
N GLY A 192 13.96 12.44 -7.83
CA GLY A 192 14.26 11.46 -6.79
C GLY A 192 13.19 10.37 -6.59
N ALA A 193 12.13 10.34 -7.42
CA ALA A 193 11.19 9.24 -7.43
C ALA A 193 11.88 7.95 -7.89
N ILE A 194 11.67 6.88 -7.13
CA ILE A 194 12.19 5.54 -7.45
C ILE A 194 11.28 4.81 -8.44
N THR A 195 11.80 3.77 -9.09
CA THR A 195 10.99 2.93 -9.97
C THR A 195 10.11 1.97 -9.17
N PRO A 196 8.98 1.49 -9.72
CA PRO A 196 8.12 0.51 -9.05
C PRO A 196 8.81 -0.83 -8.84
N GLU A 197 9.70 -1.26 -9.74
CA GLU A 197 10.49 -2.48 -9.61
C GLU A 197 11.43 -2.42 -8.40
N TYR A 198 12.17 -1.32 -8.26
CA TYR A 198 13.05 -1.12 -7.12
C TYR A 198 12.25 -1.05 -5.81
N ALA A 199 11.10 -0.37 -5.82
CA ALA A 199 10.20 -0.29 -4.68
C ALA A 199 9.69 -1.69 -4.27
N ALA A 200 9.23 -2.50 -5.23
CA ALA A 200 8.77 -3.87 -5.01
C ALA A 200 9.86 -4.77 -4.44
N LYS A 201 11.06 -4.73 -5.03
CA LYS A 201 12.22 -5.49 -4.56
C LYS A 201 12.59 -5.13 -3.11
N CYS A 202 12.57 -3.84 -2.77
CA CYS A 202 12.80 -3.38 -1.39
C CYS A 202 11.70 -3.90 -0.44
N ALA A 203 10.43 -3.83 -0.85
CA ALA A 203 9.28 -4.24 -0.05
C ALA A 203 9.31 -5.76 0.23
N VAL A 204 9.45 -6.57 -0.82
CA VAL A 204 9.47 -8.04 -0.73
C VAL A 204 10.67 -8.51 0.08
N ASN A 205 11.88 -8.04 -0.22
CA ASN A 205 13.08 -8.41 0.54
C ASN A 205 13.01 -7.98 2.01
N GLY A 206 12.43 -6.81 2.30
CA GLY A 206 12.23 -6.33 3.66
C GLY A 206 11.23 -7.19 4.42
N MET A 207 10.13 -7.58 3.80
CA MET A 207 9.12 -8.48 4.35
C MET A 207 9.71 -9.84 4.70
N PHE A 208 10.45 -10.46 3.78
CA PHE A 208 11.09 -11.77 4.02
C PHE A 208 12.14 -11.73 5.12
N ARG A 209 12.82 -10.58 5.31
CA ARG A 209 13.74 -10.36 6.45
C ARG A 209 13.02 -10.00 7.75
N GLY A 210 11.70 -10.02 7.80
CA GLY A 210 10.90 -9.72 8.98
C GLY A 210 11.01 -8.27 9.48
N LYS A 211 11.38 -7.29 8.62
CA LYS A 211 11.48 -5.88 9.01
C LYS A 211 10.12 -5.32 9.36
N ALA A 212 10.00 -4.66 10.51
CA ALA A 212 8.76 -4.01 10.92
C ALA A 212 8.38 -2.87 9.97
N VAL A 213 9.34 -1.98 9.67
CA VAL A 213 9.16 -0.86 8.74
C VAL A 213 10.19 -0.95 7.64
N ILE A 214 9.72 -0.87 6.40
CA ILE A 214 10.53 -0.91 5.20
C ILE A 214 10.43 0.45 4.52
N THR A 215 11.53 1.20 4.48
CA THR A 215 11.58 2.54 3.89
C THR A 215 12.74 2.57 2.88
N PRO A 216 12.47 2.62 1.56
CA PRO A 216 13.51 2.69 0.56
C PRO A 216 14.14 4.09 0.51
N GLY A 217 15.45 4.14 0.27
CA GLY A 217 16.19 5.38 0.14
C GLY A 217 16.57 6.04 1.48
N ILE A 218 17.68 6.78 1.48
CA ILE A 218 18.25 7.41 2.69
C ILE A 218 17.37 8.57 3.14
N ILE A 219 16.86 9.37 2.20
CA ILE A 219 16.03 10.55 2.49
C ILE A 219 14.75 10.14 3.24
N ASN A 220 14.06 9.09 2.78
CA ASN A 220 12.83 8.62 3.43
C ASN A 220 13.09 8.01 4.82
N LYS A 221 14.25 7.37 5.02
CA LYS A 221 14.67 6.90 6.35
C LYS A 221 14.93 8.07 7.29
N ALA A 222 15.63 9.11 6.81
CA ALA A 222 15.85 10.33 7.56
C ALA A 222 14.52 11.03 7.90
N SER A 223 13.60 11.18 6.94
CA SER A 223 12.28 11.77 7.14
C SER A 223 11.52 11.05 8.27
N ARG A 224 11.55 9.72 8.30
CA ARG A 224 10.95 8.93 9.39
C ARG A 224 11.63 9.19 10.74
N LEU A 225 12.95 9.26 10.77
CA LEU A 225 13.70 9.49 12.01
C LEU A 225 13.42 10.88 12.57
N PHE A 226 13.32 11.88 11.70
CA PHE A 226 13.11 13.27 12.10
C PHE A 226 11.64 13.66 12.31
N SER A 227 10.66 12.80 11.96
CA SER A 227 9.23 13.11 12.08
C SER A 227 8.73 13.35 13.51
N GLY A 228 9.53 13.08 14.53
CA GLY A 228 9.20 13.34 15.94
C GLY A 228 9.97 14.51 16.59
N PHE A 229 10.85 15.21 15.84
CA PHE A 229 11.71 16.26 16.43
C PHE A 229 11.06 17.64 16.49
N LEU A 230 10.11 17.92 15.61
CA LEU A 230 9.42 19.19 15.54
C LEU A 230 7.90 18.98 15.71
N PRO A 231 7.18 20.01 16.16
CA PRO A 231 5.72 19.94 16.25
C PRO A 231 5.07 19.67 14.89
N ASP A 232 3.99 18.89 14.86
CA ASP A 232 3.23 18.55 13.64
C ASP A 232 2.78 19.80 12.87
N THR A 233 2.44 20.88 13.57
CA THR A 233 2.08 22.18 12.96
C THR A 233 3.21 22.80 12.13
N PHE A 234 4.47 22.54 12.50
CA PHE A 234 5.62 23.00 11.73
C PHE A 234 5.81 22.16 10.45
N TYR A 235 5.69 20.84 10.58
CA TYR A 235 5.71 19.96 9.42
C TYR A 235 4.57 20.24 8.45
N ALA A 236 3.35 20.55 8.95
CA ALA A 236 2.22 20.94 8.12
C ALA A 236 2.55 22.14 7.22
N LYS A 237 3.24 23.17 7.73
CA LYS A 237 3.65 24.35 6.94
C LYS A 237 4.64 23.96 5.82
N ILE A 238 5.63 23.12 6.13
CA ILE A 238 6.61 22.65 5.14
C ILE A 238 5.94 21.83 4.06
N VAL A 239 5.10 20.85 4.47
CA VAL A 239 4.40 19.96 3.53
C VAL A 239 3.43 20.75 2.65
N TYR A 240 2.73 21.74 3.20
CA TYR A 240 1.86 22.63 2.40
C TYR A 240 2.64 23.32 1.28
N SER A 241 3.79 23.90 1.60
CA SER A 241 4.63 24.60 0.60
C SER A 241 5.12 23.64 -0.49
N LEU A 242 5.51 22.41 -0.11
CA LEU A 242 5.94 21.38 -1.05
C LEU A 242 4.79 20.91 -1.96
N GLN A 243 3.58 20.72 -1.41
CA GLN A 243 2.41 20.29 -2.18
C GLN A 243 1.92 21.39 -3.13
N ARG A 244 1.93 22.66 -2.71
CA ARG A 244 1.60 23.80 -3.59
C ARG A 244 2.59 23.93 -4.76
N ALA A 245 3.87 23.68 -4.54
CA ALA A 245 4.86 23.68 -5.63
C ALA A 245 4.56 22.58 -6.67
N LYS A 246 4.16 21.38 -6.25
CA LYS A 246 3.77 20.28 -7.14
C LYS A 246 2.50 20.61 -7.95
N GLN A 247 1.53 21.27 -7.35
CA GLN A 247 0.30 21.69 -8.02
C GLN A 247 0.58 22.66 -9.17
N LYS A 248 1.48 23.62 -8.97
CA LYS A 248 1.87 24.60 -10.01
C LYS A 248 2.57 23.96 -11.20
N GLN A 249 3.38 22.91 -10.98
CA GLN A 249 4.07 22.20 -12.04
C GLN A 249 3.12 21.31 -12.87
N GLY A 250 2.11 20.70 -12.28
CA GLY A 250 1.11 19.91 -13.00
C GLY A 250 0.05 20.74 -13.75
N GLY A 251 -0.11 22.04 -13.41
CA GLY A 251 -1.04 22.96 -14.08
C GLY A 251 -0.49 23.64 -15.34
N ASN A 252 0.83 23.60 -15.56
CA ASN A 252 1.47 24.22 -16.73
C ASN A 252 1.69 23.24 -17.91
N GLU A 253 1.28 21.98 -17.77
CA GLU A 253 1.39 20.93 -18.82
C GLU A 253 0.01 20.58 -19.44
N LYS A 254 -1.01 21.43 -19.28
CA LYS A 254 -2.32 21.28 -19.94
C LYS A 254 -2.58 22.39 -20.92
#